data_cddc3be7324f7485f588db59c7f68087
#
_entry.id   cddc3be7324f7485f588db59c7f68087
#
_cell.length_a   1.000
_cell.length_b   1.000
_cell.length_c   1.000
_cell.angle_alpha   90.00
_cell.angle_beta   90.00
_cell.angle_gamma   90.00
#
_symmetry.space_group_name_H-M   'P 1'
#
loop_
_entity.id
_entity.type
_entity.pdbx_description
1 polymer ?
#
loop_
_entity_poly.entity_id
_entity_poly.type
_entity_poly.pdbx_seq_one_letter_code
_entity_poly.pdbx_strand_id
1 'polypeptide(L)'
;MTKRILTLTLFMALAGVTQAAAIDQIRMTPGEISAKEAGGAGAGTSGVAGIQTTVLLGDPTKPGLYTIRLSIPANTKIQAHTHRDNRSAIVISGTWYFGYGGVANGAATKPLRPGSFYTEPGGVAHFALTRAEPVVVYITGFGPTDTVYLNAANDPRDKLREKT
;
A
#
# COMPACT_ATOMS: atom_id res chain seq x y z
N MET A 1 -16.53 63.77 30.38
CA MET A 1 -17.19 62.59 29.76
C MET A 1 -16.33 62.14 28.58
N THR A 2 -15.48 61.13 28.76
CA THR A 2 -14.54 60.68 27.75
C THR A 2 -15.09 59.41 27.09
N LYS A 3 -15.47 59.50 25.83
CA LYS A 3 -15.97 58.34 25.03
C LYS A 3 -14.77 57.47 24.60
N ARG A 4 -14.69 56.24 25.09
CA ARG A 4 -13.75 55.22 24.60
C ARG A 4 -14.35 54.57 23.37
N ILE A 5 -13.68 54.71 22.22
CA ILE A 5 -14.02 54.03 20.98
C ILE A 5 -13.34 52.66 21.07
N LEU A 6 -14.15 51.58 21.06
CA LEU A 6 -13.67 50.19 21.03
C LEU A 6 -13.52 49.79 19.56
N THR A 7 -12.28 49.67 19.11
CA THR A 7 -11.97 49.19 17.74
C THR A 7 -12.02 47.69 17.73
N LEU A 8 -13.00 47.13 17.08
CA LEU A 8 -13.14 45.67 16.89
C LEU A 8 -12.30 45.26 15.66
N THR A 9 -11.17 44.62 15.91
CA THR A 9 -10.31 44.06 14.82
C THR A 9 -10.85 42.71 14.40
N LEU A 10 -11.42 42.61 13.20
CA LEU A 10 -11.91 41.39 12.61
C LEU A 10 -10.71 40.58 12.04
N PHE A 11 -10.32 39.49 12.70
CA PHE A 11 -9.36 38.53 12.18
C PHE A 11 -10.04 37.64 11.13
N MET A 12 -9.79 37.88 9.85
CA MET A 12 -10.16 36.98 8.76
C MET A 12 -9.14 35.83 8.72
N ALA A 13 -9.54 34.64 9.21
CA ALA A 13 -8.76 33.44 9.03
C ALA A 13 -8.88 33.01 7.55
N LEU A 14 -7.81 33.16 6.78
CA LEU A 14 -7.70 32.55 5.45
C LEU A 14 -7.61 31.03 5.65
N ALA A 15 -8.70 30.31 5.41
CA ALA A 15 -8.67 28.87 5.25
C ALA A 15 -7.92 28.56 3.95
N GLY A 16 -6.67 28.12 4.06
CA GLY A 16 -5.88 27.67 2.93
C GLY A 16 -6.56 26.46 2.29
N VAL A 17 -7.10 26.61 1.10
CA VAL A 17 -7.56 25.49 0.29
C VAL A 17 -6.30 24.74 -0.17
N THR A 18 -6.01 23.60 0.46
CA THR A 18 -4.96 22.68 -0.03
C THR A 18 -5.45 22.10 -1.36
N GLN A 19 -4.91 22.62 -2.46
CA GLN A 19 -5.18 22.08 -3.78
C GLN A 19 -4.56 20.68 -3.85
N ALA A 20 -5.39 19.66 -4.10
CA ALA A 20 -4.89 18.31 -4.34
C ALA A 20 -3.96 18.34 -5.56
N ALA A 21 -2.79 17.68 -5.46
CA ALA A 21 -1.87 17.58 -6.58
C ALA A 21 -2.59 16.94 -7.78
N ALA A 22 -2.44 17.55 -8.95
CA ALA A 22 -2.99 17.01 -10.18
C ALA A 22 -2.38 15.64 -10.48
N ILE A 23 -3.22 14.70 -10.89
CA ILE A 23 -2.78 13.37 -11.33
C ILE A 23 -2.39 13.47 -12.80
N ASP A 24 -1.26 12.86 -13.18
CA ASP A 24 -0.82 12.76 -14.57
C ASP A 24 -1.82 11.97 -15.42
N GLN A 25 -1.96 12.35 -16.68
CA GLN A 25 -2.74 11.58 -17.65
C GLN A 25 -1.92 10.36 -18.10
N ILE A 26 -2.25 9.19 -17.55
CA ILE A 26 -1.55 7.93 -17.82
C ILE A 26 -2.51 6.92 -18.44
N ARG A 27 -2.04 6.25 -19.49
CA ARG A 27 -2.71 5.08 -20.10
C ARG A 27 -1.63 4.11 -20.56
N MET A 28 -1.67 2.91 -20.04
CA MET A 28 -0.69 1.87 -20.35
C MET A 28 -1.37 0.55 -20.63
N THR A 29 -0.93 -0.09 -21.69
CA THR A 29 -1.28 -1.49 -22.01
C THR A 29 -0.54 -2.45 -21.07
N PRO A 30 -0.97 -3.71 -20.96
CA PRO A 30 -0.25 -4.71 -20.18
C PRO A 30 1.23 -4.89 -20.59
N GLY A 31 1.51 -4.77 -21.90
CA GLY A 31 2.89 -4.83 -22.43
C GLY A 31 3.76 -3.68 -21.93
N GLU A 32 3.24 -2.45 -21.98
CA GLU A 32 3.94 -1.26 -21.50
C GLU A 32 4.19 -1.32 -19.97
N ILE A 33 3.22 -1.81 -19.21
CA ILE A 33 3.37 -2.02 -17.77
C ILE A 33 4.47 -3.06 -17.47
N SER A 34 4.49 -4.15 -18.25
CA SER A 34 5.49 -5.20 -18.06
C SER A 34 6.91 -4.76 -18.46
N ALA A 35 7.03 -3.78 -19.35
CA ALA A 35 8.29 -3.19 -19.76
C ALA A 35 8.83 -2.14 -18.76
N LYS A 36 8.00 -1.68 -17.79
CA LYS A 36 8.47 -0.75 -16.75
C LYS A 36 9.45 -1.45 -15.82
N GLU A 37 10.44 -0.70 -15.39
CA GLU A 37 11.39 -1.17 -14.39
C GLU A 37 10.66 -1.58 -13.11
N ALA A 38 11.00 -2.79 -12.61
CA ALA A 38 10.50 -3.30 -11.35
C ALA A 38 11.59 -3.15 -10.30
N GLY A 39 11.26 -2.49 -9.21
CA GLY A 39 12.07 -2.50 -7.99
C GLY A 39 11.83 -3.79 -7.20
N GLY A 40 12.69 -4.06 -6.22
CA GLY A 40 12.46 -5.11 -5.22
C GLY A 40 11.32 -4.71 -4.25
N ALA A 41 11.35 -5.27 -3.05
CA ALA A 41 10.40 -4.96 -1.99
C ALA A 41 10.58 -3.50 -1.52
N GLY A 42 9.85 -2.58 -2.15
CA GLY A 42 9.85 -1.16 -1.85
C GLY A 42 8.81 -0.76 -0.79
N ALA A 43 8.59 0.54 -0.64
CA ALA A 43 7.59 1.09 0.26
C ALA A 43 6.19 0.54 -0.05
N GLY A 44 5.43 0.20 0.98
CA GLY A 44 4.08 -0.35 0.85
C GLY A 44 4.04 -1.83 0.49
N THR A 45 5.19 -2.51 0.46
CA THR A 45 5.26 -3.96 0.28
C THR A 45 5.61 -4.66 1.59
N SER A 46 5.36 -5.97 1.64
CA SER A 46 5.69 -6.80 2.81
C SER A 46 7.19 -6.94 3.09
N GLY A 47 8.08 -6.52 2.19
CA GLY A 47 9.52 -6.74 2.32
C GLY A 47 9.98 -8.17 2.05
N VAL A 48 9.08 -9.09 1.73
CA VAL A 48 9.41 -10.50 1.45
C VAL A 48 10.23 -10.59 0.16
N ALA A 49 11.34 -11.34 0.24
CA ALA A 49 12.24 -11.55 -0.89
C ALA A 49 11.51 -12.15 -2.09
N GLY A 50 11.91 -11.71 -3.29
CA GLY A 50 11.32 -12.13 -4.55
C GLY A 50 10.07 -11.37 -4.98
N ILE A 51 9.39 -10.65 -4.07
CA ILE A 51 8.32 -9.73 -4.46
C ILE A 51 8.93 -8.55 -5.20
N GLN A 52 8.35 -8.27 -6.36
CA GLN A 52 8.72 -7.13 -7.20
C GLN A 52 7.62 -6.09 -7.23
N THR A 53 8.01 -4.82 -7.20
CA THR A 53 7.11 -3.67 -7.22
C THR A 53 7.38 -2.81 -8.45
N THR A 54 6.32 -2.48 -9.18
CA THR A 54 6.34 -1.49 -10.26
C THR A 54 5.40 -0.35 -9.86
N VAL A 55 5.90 0.88 -9.77
CA VAL A 55 5.05 2.05 -9.53
C VAL A 55 4.36 2.42 -10.84
N LEU A 56 3.02 2.40 -10.83
CA LEU A 56 2.19 2.75 -11.98
C LEU A 56 1.75 4.21 -11.93
N LEU A 57 1.52 4.75 -10.73
CA LEU A 57 1.09 6.12 -10.50
C LEU A 57 1.64 6.62 -9.17
N GLY A 58 2.03 7.91 -9.13
CA GLY A 58 2.42 8.60 -7.90
C GLY A 58 3.72 8.07 -7.28
N ASP A 59 3.86 8.33 -5.98
CA ASP A 59 5.01 7.90 -5.17
C ASP A 59 4.49 7.38 -3.82
N PRO A 60 4.60 6.07 -3.54
CA PRO A 60 4.08 5.50 -2.29
C PRO A 60 4.78 6.02 -1.03
N THR A 61 5.93 6.70 -1.16
CA THR A 61 6.68 7.27 -0.03
C THR A 61 6.24 8.70 0.32
N LYS A 62 5.42 9.34 -0.51
CA LYS A 62 4.99 10.74 -0.37
C LYS A 62 3.47 10.86 -0.17
N PRO A 63 2.99 11.97 0.41
CA PRO A 63 1.57 12.27 0.44
C PRO A 63 0.99 12.35 -0.98
N GLY A 64 -0.11 11.64 -1.23
CA GLY A 64 -0.80 11.63 -2.51
C GLY A 64 -1.29 10.26 -2.93
N LEU A 65 -2.11 10.23 -3.98
CA LEU A 65 -2.58 9.00 -4.56
C LEU A 65 -1.42 8.24 -5.22
N TYR A 66 -1.33 6.94 -4.96
CA TYR A 66 -0.40 6.07 -5.64
C TYR A 66 -1.09 4.78 -6.10
N THR A 67 -0.52 4.16 -7.12
CA THR A 67 -0.86 2.79 -7.55
C THR A 67 0.42 2.03 -7.82
N ILE A 68 0.53 0.86 -7.22
CA ILE A 68 1.63 -0.08 -7.44
C ILE A 68 1.10 -1.41 -7.98
N ARG A 69 1.90 -2.04 -8.84
CA ARG A 69 1.75 -3.42 -9.23
C ARG A 69 2.72 -4.26 -8.41
N LEU A 70 2.21 -5.26 -7.71
CA LEU A 70 3.04 -6.28 -7.07
C LEU A 70 3.02 -7.56 -7.89
N SER A 71 4.21 -8.12 -8.12
CA SER A 71 4.40 -9.46 -8.65
C SER A 71 4.96 -10.34 -7.53
N ILE A 72 4.18 -11.33 -7.13
CA ILE A 72 4.45 -12.18 -5.97
C ILE A 72 4.78 -13.58 -6.48
N PRO A 73 5.97 -14.15 -6.18
CA PRO A 73 6.32 -15.50 -6.59
C PRO A 73 5.38 -16.58 -6.02
N ALA A 74 5.36 -17.74 -6.66
CA ALA A 74 4.72 -18.92 -6.10
C ALA A 74 5.31 -19.28 -4.72
N ASN A 75 4.54 -19.96 -3.88
CA ASN A 75 4.92 -20.44 -2.55
C ASN A 75 5.43 -19.34 -1.60
N THR A 76 4.93 -18.12 -1.77
CA THR A 76 5.23 -16.98 -0.91
C THR A 76 4.25 -16.89 0.24
N LYS A 77 4.74 -16.65 1.46
CA LYS A 77 3.92 -16.37 2.64
C LYS A 77 4.27 -15.00 3.20
N ILE A 78 3.24 -14.16 3.36
CA ILE A 78 3.34 -12.84 3.99
C ILE A 78 2.66 -12.94 5.35
N GLN A 79 3.43 -12.72 6.41
CA GLN A 79 2.98 -12.78 7.78
C GLN A 79 2.08 -11.58 8.13
N ALA A 80 1.37 -11.68 9.26
CA ALA A 80 0.45 -10.63 9.70
C ALA A 80 1.17 -9.29 9.92
N HIS A 81 0.67 -8.27 9.23
CA HIS A 81 1.20 -6.91 9.23
C HIS A 81 0.09 -5.88 9.02
N THR A 82 0.39 -4.63 9.22
CA THR A 82 -0.49 -3.49 8.98
C THR A 82 0.18 -2.48 8.05
N HIS A 83 -0.63 -1.59 7.51
CA HIS A 83 -0.18 -0.36 6.84
C HIS A 83 -0.84 0.84 7.51
N ARG A 84 -0.21 2.01 7.42
CA ARG A 84 -0.79 3.24 7.99
C ARG A 84 -1.93 3.82 7.15
N ASP A 85 -1.91 3.59 5.84
CA ASP A 85 -2.86 4.12 4.88
C ASP A 85 -3.98 3.11 4.57
N ASN A 86 -5.12 3.63 4.11
CA ASN A 86 -6.18 2.81 3.56
C ASN A 86 -5.84 2.46 2.12
N ARG A 87 -5.92 1.17 1.79
CA ARG A 87 -5.62 0.67 0.46
C ARG A 87 -6.76 -0.18 -0.08
N SER A 88 -6.90 -0.18 -1.39
CA SER A 88 -7.74 -1.11 -2.13
C SER A 88 -6.91 -1.83 -3.18
N ALA A 89 -7.31 -3.04 -3.53
CA ALA A 89 -6.55 -3.85 -4.45
C ALA A 89 -7.44 -4.72 -5.33
N ILE A 90 -6.90 -5.03 -6.52
CA ILE A 90 -7.52 -5.92 -7.50
C ILE A 90 -6.51 -7.02 -7.85
N VAL A 91 -6.97 -8.26 -7.85
CA VAL A 91 -6.18 -9.40 -8.34
C VAL A 91 -6.21 -9.39 -9.87
N ILE A 92 -5.02 -9.36 -10.48
CA ILE A 92 -4.85 -9.32 -11.95
C ILE A 92 -4.61 -10.72 -12.52
N SER A 93 -3.79 -11.53 -11.83
CA SER A 93 -3.51 -12.91 -12.25
C SER A 93 -3.18 -13.81 -11.06
N GLY A 94 -3.36 -15.11 -11.24
CA GLY A 94 -3.15 -16.11 -10.19
C GLY A 94 -4.26 -16.12 -9.13
N THR A 95 -4.07 -16.91 -8.08
CA THR A 95 -5.01 -16.98 -6.95
C THR A 95 -4.35 -16.43 -5.69
N TRP A 96 -4.85 -15.29 -5.21
CA TRP A 96 -4.39 -14.61 -4.00
C TRP A 96 -5.16 -15.11 -2.77
N TYR A 97 -4.47 -15.77 -1.86
CA TYR A 97 -5.07 -16.25 -0.61
C TYR A 97 -4.89 -15.18 0.45
N PHE A 98 -5.95 -14.42 0.71
CA PHE A 98 -5.93 -13.24 1.57
C PHE A 98 -6.77 -13.45 2.83
N GLY A 99 -6.26 -13.02 3.98
CA GLY A 99 -6.93 -13.13 5.27
C GLY A 99 -6.68 -11.92 6.17
N TYR A 100 -7.68 -11.58 6.98
CA TYR A 100 -7.54 -10.59 8.05
C TYR A 100 -7.22 -11.25 9.38
N GLY A 101 -6.52 -10.54 10.25
CA GLY A 101 -6.20 -10.95 11.60
C GLY A 101 -4.71 -10.93 11.93
N GLY A 102 -4.39 -11.02 13.20
CA GLY A 102 -3.02 -10.86 13.72
C GLY A 102 -2.15 -12.12 13.61
N VAL A 103 -2.70 -13.24 13.14
CA VAL A 103 -1.97 -14.51 12.98
C VAL A 103 -2.18 -15.04 11.57
N ALA A 104 -1.10 -15.25 10.85
CA ALA A 104 -1.14 -15.78 9.48
C ALA A 104 -1.53 -17.27 9.48
N ASN A 105 -2.82 -17.52 9.26
CA ASN A 105 -3.42 -18.84 9.16
C ASN A 105 -3.94 -19.10 7.75
N GLY A 106 -3.30 -19.98 7.01
CA GLY A 106 -3.69 -20.30 5.63
C GLY A 106 -5.13 -20.86 5.50
N ALA A 107 -5.66 -21.51 6.53
CA ALA A 107 -7.05 -22.00 6.54
C ALA A 107 -8.08 -20.87 6.70
N ALA A 108 -7.68 -19.71 7.25
CA ALA A 108 -8.52 -18.53 7.40
C ALA A 108 -8.44 -17.57 6.20
N THR A 109 -7.79 -17.95 5.11
CA THR A 109 -7.72 -17.14 3.90
C THR A 109 -8.90 -17.40 2.98
N LYS A 110 -9.32 -16.33 2.28
CA LYS A 110 -10.24 -16.43 1.14
C LYS A 110 -9.43 -16.47 -0.16
N PRO A 111 -9.67 -17.45 -1.05
CA PRO A 111 -9.05 -17.47 -2.38
C PRO A 111 -9.69 -16.39 -3.26
N LEU A 112 -8.88 -15.44 -3.68
CA LEU A 112 -9.26 -14.33 -4.57
C LEU A 112 -8.66 -14.58 -5.95
N ARG A 113 -9.51 -14.78 -6.95
CA ARG A 113 -9.11 -15.02 -8.35
C ARG A 113 -9.03 -13.70 -9.14
N PRO A 114 -8.51 -13.69 -10.38
CA PRO A 114 -8.49 -12.51 -11.22
C PRO A 114 -9.83 -11.79 -11.29
N GLY A 115 -9.82 -10.45 -11.15
CA GLY A 115 -11.00 -9.60 -11.02
C GLY A 115 -11.55 -9.46 -9.60
N SER A 116 -11.04 -10.23 -8.62
CA SER A 116 -11.43 -10.04 -7.21
C SER A 116 -10.91 -8.72 -6.66
N PHE A 117 -11.73 -8.10 -5.82
CA PHE A 117 -11.43 -6.86 -5.12
C PHE A 117 -11.29 -7.13 -3.61
N TYR A 118 -10.33 -6.47 -2.97
CA TYR A 118 -10.19 -6.48 -1.51
C TYR A 118 -9.66 -5.14 -0.99
N THR A 119 -9.73 -4.94 0.30
CA THR A 119 -9.23 -3.73 0.96
C THR A 119 -8.19 -4.09 2.01
N GLU A 120 -7.31 -3.14 2.32
CA GLU A 120 -6.38 -3.18 3.44
C GLU A 120 -6.57 -1.87 4.23
N PRO A 121 -7.55 -1.85 5.17
CA PRO A 121 -7.81 -0.64 5.95
C PRO A 121 -6.61 -0.31 6.84
N GLY A 122 -6.33 0.98 6.98
CA GLY A 122 -5.21 1.45 7.80
C GLY A 122 -5.25 0.93 9.23
N GLY A 123 -4.14 0.39 9.70
CA GLY A 123 -4.02 -0.20 11.03
C GLY A 123 -4.69 -1.58 11.22
N VAL A 124 -5.42 -2.09 10.22
CA VAL A 124 -6.04 -3.42 10.31
C VAL A 124 -5.06 -4.50 9.87
N ALA A 125 -4.81 -5.46 10.75
CA ALA A 125 -3.89 -6.56 10.48
C ALA A 125 -4.44 -7.51 9.42
N HIS A 126 -3.57 -7.89 8.48
CA HIS A 126 -3.88 -8.84 7.43
C HIS A 126 -2.62 -9.63 7.04
N PHE A 127 -2.83 -10.72 6.33
CA PHE A 127 -1.79 -11.62 5.86
C PHE A 127 -2.21 -12.25 4.54
N ALA A 128 -1.24 -12.78 3.80
CA ALA A 128 -1.53 -13.39 2.52
C ALA A 128 -0.53 -14.48 2.14
N LEU A 129 -0.91 -15.30 1.18
CA LEU A 129 -0.01 -16.29 0.61
C LEU A 129 -0.34 -16.59 -0.86
N THR A 130 0.67 -17.02 -1.58
CA THR A 130 0.54 -17.71 -2.87
C THR A 130 0.78 -19.20 -2.67
N ARG A 131 0.24 -20.03 -3.56
CA ARG A 131 0.55 -21.47 -3.62
C ARG A 131 1.41 -21.75 -4.84
N ALA A 132 1.11 -22.78 -5.62
CA ALA A 132 1.92 -23.25 -6.74
C ALA A 132 2.07 -22.28 -7.92
N GLU A 133 1.31 -21.19 -7.94
CA GLU A 133 1.35 -20.19 -9.01
C GLU A 133 1.73 -18.80 -8.49
N PRO A 134 2.42 -17.97 -9.30
CA PRO A 134 2.66 -16.57 -8.98
C PRO A 134 1.37 -15.76 -9.06
N VAL A 135 1.34 -14.62 -8.37
CA VAL A 135 0.19 -13.72 -8.33
C VAL A 135 0.61 -12.31 -8.69
N VAL A 136 -0.26 -11.60 -9.42
CA VAL A 136 -0.14 -10.17 -9.64
C VAL A 136 -1.35 -9.47 -9.05
N VAL A 137 -1.09 -8.44 -8.23
CA VAL A 137 -2.13 -7.54 -7.70
C VAL A 137 -1.79 -6.09 -8.01
N TYR A 138 -2.82 -5.27 -8.23
CA TYR A 138 -2.70 -3.82 -8.24
C TYR A 138 -3.25 -3.28 -6.95
N ILE A 139 -2.46 -2.43 -6.28
CA ILE A 139 -2.82 -1.80 -5.00
C ILE A 139 -2.82 -0.30 -5.19
N THR A 140 -3.91 0.34 -4.80
CA THR A 140 -4.06 1.80 -4.79
C THR A 140 -4.27 2.26 -3.36
N GLY A 141 -3.53 3.28 -2.95
CA GLY A 141 -3.61 3.90 -1.65
C GLY A 141 -3.32 5.40 -1.68
N PHE A 142 -3.32 6.02 -0.52
CA PHE A 142 -2.97 7.43 -0.35
C PHE A 142 -1.78 7.54 0.61
N GLY A 143 -0.59 7.76 0.04
CA GLY A 143 0.68 7.76 0.77
C GLY A 143 0.85 8.91 1.76
N PRO A 144 1.91 8.88 2.55
CA PRO A 144 2.96 7.86 2.54
C PRO A 144 2.48 6.53 3.14
N THR A 145 2.92 5.43 2.55
CA THR A 145 2.64 4.09 3.06
C THR A 145 3.81 3.51 3.85
N ASP A 146 3.52 2.53 4.69
CA ASP A 146 4.53 1.76 5.42
C ASP A 146 4.12 0.27 5.49
N THR A 147 4.89 -0.52 6.21
CA THR A 147 4.55 -1.89 6.59
C THR A 147 5.10 -2.18 7.98
N VAL A 148 4.21 -2.54 8.89
CA VAL A 148 4.57 -2.87 10.28
C VAL A 148 4.10 -4.29 10.59
N TYR A 149 5.05 -5.20 10.87
CA TYR A 149 4.73 -6.56 11.27
C TYR A 149 4.28 -6.61 12.73
N LEU A 150 3.22 -7.37 13.03
CA LEU A 150 2.72 -7.53 14.39
C LEU A 150 3.71 -8.27 15.29
N ASN A 151 4.48 -9.17 14.73
CA ASN A 151 5.61 -9.82 15.37
C ASN A 151 6.89 -9.43 14.61
N ALA A 152 7.76 -8.66 15.25
CA ALA A 152 9.01 -8.18 14.66
C ALA A 152 9.90 -9.33 14.14
N ALA A 153 9.90 -10.49 14.78
CA ALA A 153 10.64 -11.66 14.30
C ALA A 153 10.17 -12.18 12.93
N ASN A 154 9.00 -11.74 12.47
CA ASN A 154 8.47 -12.08 11.15
C ASN A 154 8.82 -11.03 10.08
N ASP A 155 9.44 -9.90 10.45
CA ASP A 155 9.86 -8.88 9.50
C ASP A 155 11.05 -9.41 8.67
N PRO A 156 10.88 -9.65 7.37
CA PRO A 156 11.96 -10.20 6.55
C PRO A 156 13.13 -9.22 6.37
N ARG A 157 12.91 -7.92 6.61
CA ARG A 157 13.94 -6.87 6.49
C ARG A 157 14.99 -6.96 7.58
N ASP A 158 14.64 -7.42 8.78
CA ASP A 158 15.58 -7.59 9.89
C ASP A 158 16.56 -8.73 9.63
N LYS A 159 16.11 -9.81 8.97
CA LYS A 159 16.98 -10.94 8.58
C LYS A 159 18.03 -10.57 7.51
N LEU A 160 17.82 -9.49 6.80
CA LEU A 160 18.79 -8.96 5.83
C LEU A 160 19.86 -8.10 6.51
N ARG A 161 19.52 -7.44 7.62
CA ARG A 161 20.45 -6.60 8.41
C ARG A 161 21.45 -7.42 9.22
N GLU A 162 21.06 -8.63 9.65
CA GLU A 162 21.96 -9.53 10.41
C GLU A 162 23.03 -10.21 9.53
N LYS A 163 22.93 -10.12 8.19
CA LYS A 163 23.85 -10.74 7.23
C LYS A 163 24.84 -9.75 6.60
N THR A 164 24.79 -8.48 6.97
CA THR A 164 25.71 -7.41 6.56
C THR A 164 26.58 -6.96 7.71
#